data_f48a06cc51d375660a5dc7428bae84ff
#
_entry.id   f48a06cc51d375660a5dc7428bae84ff
#
_cell.length_a   1.000
_cell.length_b   1.000
_cell.length_c   1.000
_cell.angle_alpha   90.00
_cell.angle_beta   90.00
_cell.angle_gamma   90.00
#
_symmetry.space_group_name_H-M   'P 1'
#
loop_
_entity.id
_entity.type
_entity.pdbx_description
1 polymer ?
#
loop_
_entity_poly.entity_id
_entity_poly.type
_entity_poly.pdbx_seq_one_letter_code
_entity_poly.pdbx_strand_id
1 'polypeptide(L)'
;MAYNEELANRIRERLENLRNVEEKEMMGGLTFMVNDKMCIGIIKDEMMCRIDPEFHETAIGRTGCRTMDFTKRPMTGYVMIEEIGMKSKRDFDHWIDLALEFNKKAKSSKRSKKTPAKNKR
;
A
#
# COMPACT_ATOMS: atom_id res chain seq x y z
N MET A 1 -20.87 -0.29 1.35
CA MET A 1 -19.56 0.00 0.77
C MET A 1 -18.51 -0.81 1.47
N ALA A 2 -17.60 -1.34 0.69
CA ALA A 2 -16.57 -2.21 1.25
C ALA A 2 -15.37 -1.45 1.79
N TYR A 3 -15.31 -0.15 1.57
CA TYR A 3 -14.17 0.65 2.03
C TYR A 3 -14.60 2.09 2.30
N ASN A 4 -13.75 2.77 3.06
CA ASN A 4 -14.00 4.14 3.46
C ASN A 4 -13.73 5.09 2.30
N GLU A 5 -14.79 5.77 1.81
CA GLU A 5 -14.66 6.67 0.67
C GLU A 5 -13.83 7.91 0.98
N GLU A 6 -13.93 8.40 2.20
CA GLU A 6 -13.13 9.56 2.59
C GLU A 6 -11.65 9.23 2.54
N LEU A 7 -11.29 8.06 3.02
CA LEU A 7 -9.92 7.62 3.00
C LEU A 7 -9.45 7.46 1.55
N ALA A 8 -10.34 6.91 0.70
CA ALA A 8 -9.99 6.76 -0.71
C ALA A 8 -9.67 8.12 -1.33
N ASN A 9 -10.46 9.14 -1.01
CA ASN A 9 -10.22 10.46 -1.55
C ASN A 9 -8.92 11.08 -1.03
N ARG A 10 -8.58 10.82 0.21
CA ARG A 10 -7.31 11.29 0.76
C ARG A 10 -6.14 10.67 0.01
N ILE A 11 -6.25 9.38 -0.31
CA ILE A 11 -5.20 8.70 -1.05
C ILE A 11 -5.13 9.23 -2.47
N ARG A 12 -6.29 9.40 -3.11
CA ARG A 12 -6.33 9.92 -4.48
C ARG A 12 -5.65 11.27 -4.58
N GLU A 13 -5.85 12.11 -3.59
CA GLU A 13 -5.23 13.42 -3.55
C GLU A 13 -3.71 13.33 -3.57
N ARG A 14 -3.17 12.40 -2.76
CA ARG A 14 -1.73 12.24 -2.69
C ARG A 14 -1.15 11.64 -3.97
N LEU A 15 -1.94 10.91 -4.71
CA LEU A 15 -1.45 10.24 -5.92
C LEU A 15 -1.81 10.97 -7.21
N GLU A 16 -2.48 12.11 -7.11
CA GLU A 16 -3.05 12.75 -8.30
C GLU A 16 -2.01 13.19 -9.33
N ASN A 17 -0.79 13.46 -8.89
CA ASN A 17 0.27 13.88 -9.81
C ASN A 17 1.11 12.73 -10.35
N LEU A 18 0.79 11.51 -9.96
CA LEU A 18 1.52 10.36 -10.44
C LEU A 18 0.88 9.80 -11.69
N ARG A 19 1.72 9.22 -12.54
CA ARG A 19 1.22 8.51 -13.72
C ARG A 19 1.05 7.05 -13.36
N ASN A 20 0.32 6.34 -14.20
CA ASN A 20 0.17 4.90 -14.08
C ASN A 20 -0.41 4.47 -12.74
N VAL A 21 -1.43 5.18 -12.28
CA VAL A 21 -2.16 4.81 -11.08
C VAL A 21 -3.49 4.22 -11.50
N GLU A 22 -3.79 3.03 -11.00
CA GLU A 22 -5.05 2.36 -11.26
C GLU A 22 -5.72 2.01 -9.95
N GLU A 23 -7.04 2.08 -9.92
CA GLU A 23 -7.80 1.63 -8.77
C GLU A 23 -8.50 0.33 -9.13
N LYS A 24 -8.36 -0.66 -8.28
CA LYS A 24 -9.01 -1.95 -8.50
C LYS A 24 -9.70 -2.40 -7.23
N GLU A 25 -10.93 -2.85 -7.39
CA GLU A 25 -11.64 -3.43 -6.24
C GLU A 25 -11.23 -4.89 -6.12
N MET A 26 -10.71 -5.25 -4.98
CA MET A 26 -10.28 -6.61 -4.73
C MET A 26 -10.15 -6.87 -3.25
N MET A 27 -10.25 -8.11 -2.86
CA MET A 27 -10.12 -8.53 -1.46
C MET A 27 -11.10 -7.80 -0.55
N GLY A 28 -12.26 -7.44 -1.08
CA GLY A 28 -13.28 -6.76 -0.30
C GLY A 28 -12.97 -5.29 -0.04
N GLY A 29 -12.03 -4.71 -0.79
CA GLY A 29 -11.66 -3.33 -0.61
C GLY A 29 -11.23 -2.69 -1.91
N LEU A 30 -10.47 -1.61 -1.80
CA LEU A 30 -9.99 -0.88 -2.96
C LEU A 30 -8.46 -0.88 -2.93
N THR A 31 -7.85 -1.22 -4.05
CA THR A 31 -6.40 -1.25 -4.15
C THR A 31 -5.91 -0.23 -5.17
N PHE A 32 -4.91 0.53 -4.79
CA PHE A 32 -4.27 1.48 -5.69
C PHE A 32 -2.99 0.85 -6.22
N MET A 33 -2.98 0.62 -7.54
CA MET A 33 -1.82 0.08 -8.22
C MET A 33 -1.01 1.23 -8.77
N VAL A 34 0.27 1.25 -8.47
CA VAL A 34 1.17 2.28 -8.99
C VAL A 34 2.26 1.58 -9.79
N ASN A 35 2.37 1.97 -11.05
CA ASN A 35 3.33 1.35 -11.97
C ASN A 35 3.14 -0.17 -12.06
N ASP A 36 1.87 -0.59 -12.10
CA ASP A 36 1.48 -2.00 -12.17
C ASP A 36 1.87 -2.79 -10.94
N LYS A 37 2.08 -2.11 -9.82
CA LYS A 37 2.45 -2.76 -8.57
C LYS A 37 1.45 -2.35 -7.50
N MET A 38 1.08 -3.33 -6.67
CA MET A 38 0.24 -3.03 -5.54
C MET A 38 0.99 -2.08 -4.61
N CYS A 39 0.37 -0.99 -4.26
CA CYS A 39 1.04 0.02 -3.45
C CYS A 39 0.30 0.32 -2.16
N ILE A 40 -0.96 0.69 -2.29
CA ILE A 40 -1.78 1.08 -1.14
C ILE A 40 -3.16 0.47 -1.33
N GLY A 41 -3.81 0.12 -0.23
CA GLY A 41 -5.15 -0.41 -0.31
C GLY A 41 -5.99 0.08 0.85
N ILE A 42 -7.28 -0.17 0.76
CA ILE A 42 -8.22 0.13 1.82
C ILE A 42 -9.10 -1.08 2.03
N ILE A 43 -9.21 -1.51 3.28
CA ILE A 43 -10.16 -2.55 3.65
C ILE A 43 -10.96 -1.97 4.80
N LYS A 44 -12.25 -1.74 4.57
CA LYS A 44 -13.12 -1.07 5.53
C LYS A 44 -12.54 0.30 5.87
N ASP A 45 -12.12 0.53 7.10
CA ASP A 45 -11.60 1.83 7.52
C ASP A 45 -10.09 1.83 7.72
N GLU A 46 -9.42 0.78 7.27
CA GLU A 46 -7.97 0.66 7.46
C GLU A 46 -7.25 0.77 6.13
N MET A 47 -6.06 1.34 6.20
CA MET A 47 -5.24 1.49 5.02
C MET A 47 -4.14 0.44 5.03
N MET A 48 -3.97 -0.23 3.90
CA MET A 48 -2.89 -1.18 3.71
C MET A 48 -1.78 -0.49 2.95
N CYS A 49 -0.55 -0.63 3.43
CA CYS A 49 0.61 -0.08 2.73
C CYS A 49 1.62 -1.18 2.49
N ARG A 50 2.14 -1.21 1.27
CA ARG A 50 3.23 -2.13 0.95
C ARG A 50 4.51 -1.36 1.08
N ILE A 51 5.33 -1.74 2.07
CA ILE A 51 6.55 -1.00 2.39
C ILE A 51 7.76 -1.93 2.29
N ASP A 52 8.94 -1.33 2.36
CA ASP A 52 10.18 -2.10 2.34
C ASP A 52 10.20 -3.04 3.53
N PRO A 53 10.39 -4.34 3.32
CA PRO A 53 10.43 -5.30 4.43
C PRO A 53 11.46 -4.94 5.50
N GLU A 54 12.51 -4.24 5.13
CA GLU A 54 13.52 -3.82 6.10
C GLU A 54 12.95 -2.87 7.16
N PHE A 55 11.90 -2.14 6.79
CA PHE A 55 11.30 -1.19 7.71
C PHE A 55 10.09 -1.75 8.45
N HIS A 56 9.79 -3.02 8.23
CA HIS A 56 8.58 -3.62 8.77
C HIS A 56 8.51 -3.53 10.30
N GLU A 57 9.58 -3.93 10.97
CA GLU A 57 9.60 -3.93 12.43
C GLU A 57 9.44 -2.52 13.00
N THR A 58 10.10 -1.56 12.37
CA THR A 58 9.98 -0.18 12.80
C THR A 58 8.55 0.32 12.60
N ALA A 59 7.97 -0.05 11.46
CA ALA A 59 6.62 0.41 11.13
C ALA A 59 5.58 -0.11 12.10
N ILE A 60 5.63 -1.39 12.45
CA ILE A 60 4.61 -1.94 13.33
C ILE A 60 4.76 -1.47 14.77
N GLY A 61 5.89 -0.82 15.09
CA GLY A 61 6.06 -0.20 16.39
C GLY A 61 5.31 1.12 16.52
N ARG A 62 4.78 1.66 15.43
CA ARG A 62 4.04 2.92 15.50
C ARG A 62 2.58 2.65 15.86
N THR A 63 2.00 3.65 16.54
CA THR A 63 0.61 3.54 16.96
C THR A 63 -0.31 3.29 15.76
N GLY A 64 -1.19 2.32 15.91
CA GLY A 64 -2.19 2.05 14.89
C GLY A 64 -1.70 1.24 13.70
N CYS A 65 -0.49 0.72 13.77
CA CYS A 65 0.07 -0.07 12.67
C CYS A 65 0.30 -1.50 13.13
N ARG A 66 -0.06 -2.44 12.27
CA ARG A 66 0.16 -3.85 12.57
C ARG A 66 0.48 -4.60 11.28
N THR A 67 1.05 -5.77 11.43
CA THR A 67 1.34 -6.62 10.28
C THR A 67 0.02 -7.10 9.64
N MET A 68 -0.04 -7.07 8.33
CA MET A 68 -1.18 -7.62 7.63
C MET A 68 -1.10 -9.15 7.67
N ASP A 69 -2.19 -9.79 8.04
CA ASP A 69 -2.24 -11.25 8.10
C ASP A 69 -3.47 -11.78 7.40
N PHE A 70 -3.74 -11.22 6.24
CA PHE A 70 -4.94 -11.52 5.50
C PHE A 70 -5.16 -13.00 5.26
N THR A 71 -4.10 -13.75 5.09
CA THR A 71 -4.17 -15.19 4.82
C THR A 71 -3.77 -16.03 6.02
N LYS A 72 -3.91 -15.48 7.21
CA LYS A 72 -3.52 -16.14 8.47
C LYS A 72 -2.01 -16.26 8.62
N ARG A 73 -1.26 -15.69 7.71
CA ARG A 73 0.19 -15.64 7.81
C ARG A 73 0.60 -14.18 7.87
N PRO A 74 1.52 -13.83 8.74
CA PRO A 74 2.02 -12.46 8.73
C PRO A 74 2.72 -12.20 7.41
N MET A 75 2.44 -11.03 6.83
CA MET A 75 3.00 -10.67 5.53
C MET A 75 4.00 -9.54 5.73
N THR A 76 5.27 -9.92 5.83
CA THR A 76 6.33 -8.93 5.99
C THR A 76 6.34 -7.97 4.81
N GLY A 77 6.39 -6.67 5.12
CA GLY A 77 6.33 -5.66 4.08
C GLY A 77 4.94 -5.17 3.77
N TYR A 78 3.92 -5.76 4.41
CA TYR A 78 2.53 -5.33 4.26
C TYR A 78 2.01 -4.97 5.63
N VAL A 79 1.61 -3.74 5.81
CA VAL A 79 1.10 -3.28 7.10
C VAL A 79 -0.29 -2.69 6.96
N MET A 80 -1.08 -2.83 8.01
CA MET A 80 -2.41 -2.24 8.08
C MET A 80 -2.35 -1.09 9.06
N ILE A 81 -2.86 0.06 8.66
CA ILE A 81 -2.88 1.23 9.50
C ILE A 81 -4.32 1.55 9.88
N GLU A 82 -4.59 1.56 11.18
CA GLU A 82 -5.89 1.92 11.69
C GLU A 82 -6.06 3.43 11.67
N GLU A 83 -7.30 3.86 11.83
CA GLU A 83 -7.60 5.29 11.78
C GLU A 83 -6.71 6.11 12.70
N ILE A 84 -6.47 5.61 13.90
CA ILE A 84 -5.65 6.34 14.86
C ILE A 84 -4.22 6.55 14.37
N GLY A 85 -3.74 5.66 13.52
CA GLY A 85 -2.37 5.75 13.02
C GLY A 85 -2.21 6.69 11.84
N MET A 86 -3.32 7.20 11.32
CA MET A 86 -3.26 8.10 10.15
C MET A 86 -4.21 9.28 10.30
N LYS A 87 -4.51 9.62 11.54
CA LYS A 87 -5.45 10.69 11.81
C LYS A 87 -4.93 12.04 11.41
N SER A 88 -3.67 12.34 11.74
CA SER A 88 -3.07 13.59 11.34
C SER A 88 -2.55 13.49 9.91
N LYS A 89 -2.49 14.64 9.24
CA LYS A 89 -1.96 14.68 7.89
C LYS A 89 -0.51 14.20 7.88
N ARG A 90 0.24 14.55 8.89
CA ARG A 90 1.65 14.17 9.00
C ARG A 90 1.81 12.65 9.02
N ASP A 91 1.02 11.98 9.87
CA ASP A 91 1.12 10.52 9.96
C ASP A 91 0.61 9.86 8.70
N PHE A 92 -0.47 10.38 8.15
CA PHE A 92 -1.01 9.84 6.90
C PHE A 92 0.03 9.94 5.79
N ASP A 93 0.64 11.12 5.65
CA ASP A 93 1.64 11.32 4.60
C ASP A 93 2.86 10.43 4.80
N HIS A 94 3.22 10.17 6.06
CA HIS A 94 4.34 9.28 6.36
C HIS A 94 4.11 7.90 5.75
N TRP A 95 2.91 7.36 5.92
CA TRP A 95 2.62 6.03 5.38
C TRP A 95 2.58 6.03 3.85
N ILE A 96 2.01 7.08 3.27
CA ILE A 96 1.98 7.18 1.82
C ILE A 96 3.39 7.25 1.27
N ASP A 97 4.25 8.05 1.89
CA ASP A 97 5.63 8.20 1.43
C ASP A 97 6.40 6.89 1.53
N LEU A 98 6.20 6.13 2.61
CA LEU A 98 6.87 4.84 2.74
C LEU A 98 6.44 3.90 1.62
N ALA A 99 5.16 3.88 1.32
CA ALA A 99 4.66 3.01 0.27
C ALA A 99 5.20 3.41 -1.09
N LEU A 100 5.24 4.71 -1.37
CA LEU A 100 5.72 5.20 -2.65
C LEU A 100 7.23 4.97 -2.81
N GLU A 101 7.98 5.11 -1.73
CA GLU A 101 9.40 4.84 -1.79
C GLU A 101 9.69 3.40 -2.15
N PHE A 102 8.98 2.49 -1.51
CA PHE A 102 9.18 1.09 -1.82
C PHE A 102 8.68 0.75 -3.22
N ASN A 103 7.63 1.44 -3.67
CA ASN A 103 7.06 1.17 -4.98
C ASN A 103 8.11 1.26 -6.08
N LYS A 104 9.07 2.16 -5.93
CA LYS A 104 10.09 2.37 -6.95
C LYS A 104 10.93 1.12 -7.18
N LYS A 105 11.11 0.31 -6.16
CA LYS A 105 11.95 -0.88 -6.28
C LYS A 105 11.18 -2.19 -6.07
N ALA A 106 9.87 -2.11 -5.87
CA ALA A 106 9.07 -3.29 -5.67
C ALA A 106 8.92 -4.06 -6.98
N LYS A 107 8.75 -5.36 -6.86
CA LYS A 107 8.44 -6.16 -8.03
C LYS A 107 6.97 -6.01 -8.37
N SER A 108 6.67 -6.12 -9.65
CA SER A 108 5.30 -6.01 -10.09
C SER A 108 4.45 -7.09 -9.43
N SER A 109 3.24 -6.70 -9.02
CA SER A 109 2.31 -7.68 -8.49
C SER A 109 1.64 -8.46 -9.60
N LYS A 110 1.80 -8.02 -10.85
CA LYS A 110 1.38 -8.81 -11.99
C LYS A 110 2.43 -9.87 -12.25
N ARG A 111 1.98 -11.02 -12.72
CA ARG A 111 2.91 -12.05 -13.06
C ARG A 111 3.75 -11.59 -14.21
N SER A 112 5.02 -11.57 -13.97
CA SER A 112 5.98 -11.16 -14.97
C SER A 112 6.24 -12.29 -15.93
N LYS A 113 6.57 -12.06 -17.07
CA LYS A 113 6.90 -13.09 -17.98
C LYS A 113 8.29 -13.01 -18.44
N LYS A 114 8.30 -12.94 -17.83
CA LYS A 114 8.96 -12.71 -18.18
C LYS A 114 9.75 -12.34 -18.39
N THR A 115 10.11 -12.14 -18.51
CA THR A 115 10.73 -11.67 -18.75
C THR A 115 11.46 -11.38 -18.67
N PRO A 116 11.91 -11.55 -19.16
CA PRO A 116 12.63 -11.16 -19.25
C PRO A 116 13.28 -10.52 -19.20
N ALA A 117 13.44 -10.29 -19.53
CA ALA A 117 13.79 -9.65 -19.81
C ALA A 117 14.36 -9.11 -19.52
N LYS A 118 14.68 -9.15 -19.81
CA LYS A 118 14.93 -8.59 -19.77
C LYS A 118 15.53 -8.30 -19.15
N ASN A 119 15.81 -8.21 -19.48
CA ASN A 119 16.08 -7.96 -19.20
C ASN A 119 16.75 -7.89 -18.68
N LYS A 120 17.28 -8.06 -18.88
CA LYS A 120 17.63 -8.08 -18.78
C LYS A 120 18.20 -8.04 -18.70
N ARG A 121 18.88 -8.14 -19.01
CA ARG A 121 19.09 -8.02 -19.34
C ARG A 121 19.38 -7.81 -19.20
#